data_f5b576c138d4e9696776f80ee30b97f5
#
_entry.id   f5b576c138d4e9696776f80ee30b97f5
#
_cell.length_a   1.000
_cell.length_b   1.000
_cell.length_c   1.000
_cell.angle_alpha   90.00
_cell.angle_beta   90.00
_cell.angle_gamma   90.00
#
_symmetry.space_group_name_H-M   'P 1'
#
loop_
_entity.id
_entity.type
_entity.pdbx_description
1 polymer ?
#
loop_
_entity_poly.entity_id
_entity_poly.type
_entity_poly.pdbx_seq_one_letter_code
_entity_poly.pdbx_strand_id
1 'polypeptide(L)'
;MKALRYLKALADETRLRLALVLFHYELSVNELVALLSMGQSRISRHLKILTEAGLLHSRRDGLWVFYSAEAEGPGHDFLKSVMPYMLDDEAGRADLDSAARIIEERAMKTRQFFNEIADDWDEMNREILGEFSLPDVILKAVPENCGVAADLGCGTGEVLEHLRGACRELIGVDGSPRMLELARRRFDEHMEGISLRIGELDHLPLRDGEADFICINLVLHHLSRPSAALGEIARVLHPGGLVLITDFDQHLQENMRTSYGDRWLGFSLDDISSAMAKAGLSIVDYRRQPVKKDLALHLILAKKSAPHSEQA
;
A
#
# COMPACT_ATOMS: atom_id res chain seq x y z
N MET A 1 7.11 35.71 -4.52
CA MET A 1 5.67 35.29 -4.60
C MET A 1 5.62 33.80 -4.97
N LYS A 2 5.00 32.97 -4.13
CA LYS A 2 4.88 31.48 -4.34
C LYS A 2 4.13 31.15 -5.65
N ALA A 3 3.02 31.83 -5.92
CA ALA A 3 2.21 31.58 -7.13
C ALA A 3 3.02 31.76 -8.43
N LEU A 4 3.87 32.79 -8.53
CA LEU A 4 4.70 33.01 -9.71
C LEU A 4 5.71 31.86 -9.92
N ARG A 5 6.22 31.27 -8.84
CA ARG A 5 7.13 30.10 -8.90
C ARG A 5 6.39 28.89 -9.48
N TYR A 6 5.17 28.62 -9.01
CA TYR A 6 4.35 27.52 -9.51
C TYR A 6 3.97 27.69 -10.98
N LEU A 7 3.49 28.89 -11.36
CA LEU A 7 3.15 29.21 -12.75
C LEU A 7 4.36 29.03 -13.68
N LYS A 8 5.55 29.55 -13.29
CA LYS A 8 6.77 29.35 -14.07
C LYS A 8 7.18 27.87 -14.16
N ALA A 9 7.01 27.10 -13.08
CA ALA A 9 7.31 25.69 -13.07
C ALA A 9 6.38 24.89 -13.99
N LEU A 10 5.09 25.26 -14.12
CA LEU A 10 4.13 24.59 -15.00
C LEU A 10 4.12 25.15 -16.44
N ALA A 11 4.78 26.27 -16.74
CA ALA A 11 4.78 26.88 -18.07
C ALA A 11 5.62 26.10 -19.10
N ASP A 12 5.29 24.82 -19.30
CA ASP A 12 5.90 23.90 -20.25
C ASP A 12 5.00 22.66 -20.38
N GLU A 13 4.70 22.23 -21.58
CA GLU A 13 3.77 21.12 -21.86
C GLU A 13 4.20 19.82 -21.17
N THR A 14 5.48 19.45 -21.23
CA THR A 14 5.97 18.23 -20.57
C THR A 14 5.80 18.29 -19.05
N ARG A 15 6.00 19.47 -18.44
CA ARG A 15 5.83 19.63 -16.98
C ARG A 15 4.36 19.62 -16.57
N LEU A 16 3.45 20.12 -17.39
CA LEU A 16 2.01 19.97 -17.17
C LEU A 16 1.62 18.48 -17.18
N ARG A 17 2.04 17.73 -18.20
CA ARG A 17 1.77 16.29 -18.33
C ARG A 17 2.35 15.50 -17.15
N LEU A 18 3.61 15.77 -16.76
CA LEU A 18 4.22 15.15 -15.57
C LEU A 18 3.45 15.49 -14.29
N ALA A 19 3.07 16.76 -14.09
CA ALA A 19 2.32 17.17 -12.90
C ALA A 19 0.94 16.52 -12.85
N LEU A 20 0.23 16.40 -13.98
CA LEU A 20 -1.05 15.71 -14.07
C LEU A 20 -0.95 14.24 -13.68
N VAL A 21 -0.02 13.49 -14.27
CA VAL A 21 0.15 12.07 -14.00
C VAL A 21 0.59 11.83 -12.55
N LEU A 22 1.56 12.63 -12.07
CA LEU A 22 2.10 12.48 -10.71
C LEU A 22 1.19 13.02 -9.60
N PHE A 23 0.13 13.73 -9.96
CA PHE A 23 -0.95 14.07 -9.03
C PHE A 23 -1.81 12.87 -8.66
N HIS A 24 -1.95 11.92 -9.59
CA HIS A 24 -2.79 10.73 -9.42
C HIS A 24 -2.00 9.46 -9.09
N TYR A 25 -0.72 9.38 -9.52
CA TYR A 25 0.10 8.17 -9.42
C TYR A 25 1.51 8.47 -8.95
N GLU A 26 2.08 7.57 -8.16
CA GLU A 26 3.50 7.55 -7.83
C GLU A 26 4.24 6.69 -8.86
N LEU A 27 5.15 7.31 -9.64
CA LEU A 27 5.89 6.66 -10.72
C LEU A 27 7.39 6.87 -10.61
N SER A 28 8.15 5.87 -11.03
CA SER A 28 9.60 5.96 -11.15
C SER A 28 10.00 6.75 -12.40
N VAL A 29 11.26 7.23 -12.43
CA VAL A 29 11.82 7.92 -13.61
C VAL A 29 11.71 7.06 -14.87
N ASN A 30 11.99 5.74 -14.78
CA ASN A 30 11.94 4.83 -15.93
C ASN A 30 10.52 4.69 -16.49
N GLU A 31 9.52 4.64 -15.64
CA GLU A 31 8.12 4.57 -16.06
C GLU A 31 7.67 5.88 -16.71
N LEU A 32 8.10 7.03 -16.20
CA LEU A 32 7.82 8.32 -16.80
C LEU A 32 8.52 8.48 -18.17
N VAL A 33 9.73 7.93 -18.31
CA VAL A 33 10.46 7.85 -19.59
C VAL A 33 9.66 7.03 -20.61
N ALA A 34 9.16 5.86 -20.22
CA ALA A 34 8.34 5.01 -21.08
C ALA A 34 7.00 5.67 -21.42
N LEU A 35 6.29 6.22 -20.42
CA LEU A 35 4.99 6.85 -20.56
C LEU A 35 5.02 8.03 -21.54
N LEU A 36 5.99 8.94 -21.38
CA LEU A 36 6.09 10.13 -22.23
C LEU A 36 6.95 9.92 -23.49
N SER A 37 7.55 8.73 -23.66
CA SER A 37 8.46 8.42 -24.77
C SER A 37 9.59 9.44 -24.90
N MET A 38 10.18 9.86 -23.77
CA MET A 38 11.22 10.89 -23.70
C MET A 38 12.49 10.38 -23.05
N GLY A 39 13.63 10.98 -23.41
CA GLY A 39 14.92 10.60 -22.83
C GLY A 39 15.00 10.93 -21.32
N GLN A 40 15.64 10.03 -20.54
CA GLN A 40 15.77 10.12 -19.09
C GLN A 40 16.31 11.48 -18.58
N SER A 41 17.36 11.99 -19.23
CA SER A 41 17.97 13.27 -18.85
C SER A 41 16.99 14.45 -18.95
N ARG A 42 16.09 14.41 -19.95
CA ARG A 42 15.05 15.44 -20.14
C ARG A 42 13.99 15.33 -19.07
N ILE A 43 13.46 14.12 -18.83
CA ILE A 43 12.50 13.85 -17.77
C ILE A 43 13.07 14.29 -16.41
N SER A 44 14.28 13.87 -16.04
CA SER A 44 14.90 14.22 -14.77
C SER A 44 15.06 15.73 -14.57
N ARG A 45 15.34 16.50 -15.66
CA ARG A 45 15.41 17.97 -15.61
C ARG A 45 14.04 18.58 -15.30
N HIS A 46 12.97 18.09 -15.94
CA HIS A 46 11.62 18.59 -15.69
C HIS A 46 11.15 18.23 -14.28
N LEU A 47 11.40 17.01 -13.81
CA LEU A 47 11.08 16.58 -12.44
C LEU A 47 11.80 17.45 -11.40
N LYS A 48 13.10 17.74 -11.61
CA LYS A 48 13.87 18.62 -10.72
C LYS A 48 13.22 20.01 -10.60
N ILE A 49 12.79 20.62 -11.71
CA ILE A 49 12.14 21.95 -11.70
C ILE A 49 10.84 21.90 -10.88
N LEU A 50 10.02 20.88 -11.06
CA LEU A 50 8.75 20.73 -10.35
C LEU A 50 8.96 20.47 -8.86
N THR A 51 9.96 19.64 -8.49
CA THR A 51 10.32 19.35 -7.09
C THR A 51 10.90 20.59 -6.41
N GLU A 52 11.83 21.31 -7.04
CA GLU A 52 12.38 22.57 -6.50
C GLU A 52 11.30 23.65 -6.35
N ALA A 53 10.26 23.61 -7.17
CA ALA A 53 9.10 24.48 -7.02
C ALA A 53 8.22 24.10 -5.81
N GLY A 54 8.32 22.87 -5.28
CA GLY A 54 7.45 22.34 -4.22
C GLY A 54 6.08 21.95 -4.75
N LEU A 55 6.01 21.45 -5.98
CA LEU A 55 4.84 20.87 -6.59
C LEU A 55 4.87 19.34 -6.53
N LEU A 56 6.09 18.76 -6.60
CA LEU A 56 6.31 17.33 -6.52
C LEU A 56 7.20 16.99 -5.33
N HIS A 57 6.96 15.81 -4.80
CA HIS A 57 7.82 15.11 -3.86
C HIS A 57 8.60 14.00 -4.58
N SER A 58 9.79 13.67 -4.08
CA SER A 58 10.56 12.52 -4.54
C SER A 58 10.95 11.64 -3.37
N ARG A 59 10.79 10.34 -3.51
CA ARG A 59 11.18 9.34 -2.52
C ARG A 59 12.16 8.36 -3.15
N ARG A 60 13.26 8.13 -2.46
CA ARG A 60 14.23 7.12 -2.85
C ARG A 60 13.90 5.80 -2.18
N ASP A 61 13.93 4.73 -2.98
CA ASP A 61 13.70 3.36 -2.53
C ASP A 61 14.76 2.45 -3.20
N GLY A 62 15.80 2.14 -2.45
CA GLY A 62 16.99 1.46 -2.96
C GLY A 62 17.65 2.21 -4.11
N LEU A 63 17.73 1.55 -5.27
CA LEU A 63 18.26 2.12 -6.51
C LEU A 63 17.24 2.97 -7.29
N TRP A 64 15.99 3.00 -6.87
CA TRP A 64 14.91 3.65 -7.59
C TRP A 64 14.56 5.00 -6.96
N VAL A 65 14.09 5.93 -7.80
CA VAL A 65 13.53 7.21 -7.34
C VAL A 65 12.12 7.32 -7.90
N PHE A 66 11.16 7.43 -6.99
CA PHE A 66 9.75 7.62 -7.30
C PHE A 66 9.37 9.08 -7.10
N TYR A 67 8.41 9.53 -7.88
CA TYR A 67 7.88 10.89 -7.83
C TYR A 67 6.37 10.86 -7.69
N SER A 68 5.82 11.77 -6.91
CA SER A 68 4.39 12.05 -6.77
C SER A 68 4.18 13.54 -6.51
N ALA A 69 2.95 14.02 -6.63
CA ALA A 69 2.63 15.37 -6.17
C ALA A 69 2.81 15.48 -4.66
N GLU A 70 3.09 16.69 -4.18
CA GLU A 70 3.00 16.97 -2.75
C GLU A 70 1.61 16.55 -2.24
N ALA A 71 1.58 15.84 -1.11
CA ALA A 71 0.34 15.28 -0.59
C ALA A 71 -0.55 16.32 0.11
N GLU A 72 0.03 17.45 0.51
CA GLU A 72 -0.64 18.54 1.22
C GLU A 72 0.13 19.85 1.07
N GLY A 73 -0.47 20.94 1.54
CA GLY A 73 0.15 22.24 1.55
C GLY A 73 -0.03 23.04 0.24
N PRO A 74 0.60 24.23 0.15
CA PRO A 74 0.31 25.19 -0.93
C PRO A 74 0.60 24.69 -2.34
N GLY A 75 1.57 23.74 -2.51
CA GLY A 75 1.88 23.13 -3.81
C GLY A 75 0.77 22.18 -4.25
N HIS A 76 0.29 21.36 -3.35
CA HIS A 76 -0.84 20.46 -3.56
C HIS A 76 -2.11 21.25 -3.91
N ASP A 77 -2.45 22.25 -3.10
CA ASP A 77 -3.67 23.07 -3.30
C ASP A 77 -3.64 23.78 -4.65
N PHE A 78 -2.46 24.28 -5.05
CA PHE A 78 -2.27 24.89 -6.35
C PHE A 78 -2.46 23.88 -7.49
N LEU A 79 -1.83 22.70 -7.42
CA LEU A 79 -2.04 21.65 -8.42
C LEU A 79 -3.51 21.25 -8.50
N LYS A 80 -4.15 20.98 -7.36
CA LYS A 80 -5.58 20.64 -7.29
C LYS A 80 -6.47 21.68 -7.98
N SER A 81 -6.14 22.98 -7.86
CA SER A 81 -6.91 24.05 -8.47
C SER A 81 -6.76 24.12 -9.99
N VAL A 82 -5.64 23.65 -10.55
CA VAL A 82 -5.39 23.69 -12.01
C VAL A 82 -5.69 22.36 -12.70
N MET A 83 -5.85 21.25 -11.96
CA MET A 83 -6.17 19.92 -12.50
C MET A 83 -7.36 19.91 -13.46
N PRO A 84 -8.52 20.56 -13.18
CA PRO A 84 -9.65 20.54 -14.09
C PRO A 84 -9.31 21.03 -15.50
N TYR A 85 -8.44 22.03 -15.62
CA TYR A 85 -8.02 22.59 -16.91
C TYR A 85 -7.05 21.68 -17.67
N MET A 86 -6.33 20.80 -16.95
CA MET A 86 -5.39 19.84 -17.56
C MET A 86 -6.10 18.57 -18.02
N LEU A 87 -7.25 18.23 -17.42
CA LEU A 87 -8.07 17.07 -17.78
C LEU A 87 -8.89 17.28 -19.06
N ASP A 88 -9.09 18.53 -19.51
CA ASP A 88 -9.81 18.84 -20.75
C ASP A 88 -8.99 18.50 -22.01
N ASP A 89 -7.67 18.33 -21.87
CA ASP A 89 -6.79 17.99 -22.98
C ASP A 89 -6.79 16.47 -23.26
N GLU A 90 -6.87 16.10 -24.55
CA GLU A 90 -6.87 14.71 -25.01
C GLU A 90 -5.53 14.00 -24.67
N ALA A 91 -4.41 14.72 -24.79
CA ALA A 91 -3.09 14.19 -24.47
C ALA A 91 -2.97 13.91 -22.97
N GLY A 92 -3.52 14.76 -22.10
CA GLY A 92 -3.54 14.57 -20.65
C GLY A 92 -4.35 13.32 -20.24
N ARG A 93 -5.51 13.11 -20.88
CA ARG A 93 -6.32 11.90 -20.65
C ARG A 93 -5.57 10.62 -21.08
N ALA A 94 -4.95 10.64 -22.25
CA ALA A 94 -4.17 9.52 -22.77
C ALA A 94 -2.98 9.17 -21.86
N ASP A 95 -2.33 10.17 -21.25
CA ASP A 95 -1.27 9.96 -20.27
C ASP A 95 -1.77 9.32 -18.98
N LEU A 96 -2.92 9.73 -18.47
CA LEU A 96 -3.55 9.12 -17.29
C LEU A 96 -3.94 7.66 -17.57
N ASP A 97 -4.52 7.37 -18.73
CA ASP A 97 -4.85 6.00 -19.13
C ASP A 97 -3.58 5.13 -19.24
N SER A 98 -2.49 5.71 -19.72
CA SER A 98 -1.21 5.03 -19.81
C SER A 98 -0.59 4.78 -18.44
N ALA A 99 -0.70 5.73 -17.51
CA ALA A 99 -0.27 5.57 -16.13
C ALA A 99 -1.10 4.51 -15.40
N ALA A 100 -2.43 4.52 -15.59
CA ALA A 100 -3.31 3.50 -15.03
C ALA A 100 -2.89 2.08 -15.47
N ARG A 101 -2.59 1.91 -16.78
CA ARG A 101 -2.08 0.61 -17.30
C ARG A 101 -0.76 0.19 -16.66
N ILE A 102 0.17 1.11 -16.42
CA ILE A 102 1.42 0.80 -15.71
C ILE A 102 1.12 0.27 -14.31
N ILE A 103 0.19 0.89 -13.58
CA ILE A 103 -0.21 0.45 -12.23
C ILE A 103 -0.87 -0.94 -12.28
N GLU A 104 -1.74 -1.18 -13.25
CA GLU A 104 -2.40 -2.47 -13.44
C GLU A 104 -1.40 -3.58 -13.80
N GLU A 105 -0.45 -3.32 -14.71
CA GLU A 105 0.62 -4.26 -15.05
C GLU A 105 1.48 -4.62 -13.82
N ARG A 106 1.71 -3.66 -12.93
CA ARG A 106 2.41 -3.92 -11.67
C ARG A 106 1.62 -4.90 -10.78
N ALA A 107 0.32 -4.66 -10.60
CA ALA A 107 -0.54 -5.55 -9.81
C ALA A 107 -0.60 -6.95 -10.43
N MET A 108 -0.70 -7.05 -11.76
CA MET A 108 -0.68 -8.33 -12.46
C MET A 108 0.63 -9.10 -12.25
N LYS A 109 1.78 -8.43 -12.34
CA LYS A 109 3.10 -9.06 -12.09
C LYS A 109 3.22 -9.57 -10.65
N THR A 110 2.78 -8.79 -9.68
CA THR A 110 2.75 -9.20 -8.27
C THR A 110 1.88 -10.45 -8.07
N ARG A 111 0.67 -10.45 -8.65
CA ARG A 111 -0.25 -11.59 -8.57
C ARG A 111 0.34 -12.85 -9.24
N GLN A 112 0.96 -12.69 -10.42
CA GLN A 112 1.62 -13.79 -11.10
C GLN A 112 2.76 -14.37 -10.26
N PHE A 113 3.60 -13.52 -9.70
CA PHE A 113 4.68 -13.95 -8.80
C PHE A 113 4.14 -14.80 -7.65
N PHE A 114 3.12 -14.32 -6.93
CA PHE A 114 2.53 -15.07 -5.82
C PHE A 114 1.82 -16.35 -6.25
N ASN A 115 1.26 -16.42 -7.46
CA ASN A 115 0.74 -17.67 -8.00
C ASN A 115 1.84 -18.71 -8.24
N GLU A 116 3.02 -18.27 -8.68
CA GLU A 116 4.16 -19.15 -8.99
C GLU A 116 4.83 -19.69 -7.73
N ILE A 117 4.97 -18.87 -6.66
CA ILE A 117 5.67 -19.25 -5.43
C ILE A 117 4.74 -19.77 -4.31
N ALA A 118 3.45 -19.87 -4.56
CA ALA A 118 2.45 -20.14 -3.51
C ALA A 118 2.76 -21.42 -2.71
N ASP A 119 3.23 -22.47 -3.37
CA ASP A 119 3.52 -23.74 -2.73
C ASP A 119 4.76 -23.67 -1.81
N ASP A 120 5.68 -22.74 -2.04
CA ASP A 120 6.92 -22.54 -1.28
C ASP A 120 6.81 -21.37 -0.27
N TRP A 121 5.69 -20.62 -0.30
CA TRP A 121 5.52 -19.37 0.45
C TRP A 121 5.74 -19.50 1.95
N ASP A 122 5.15 -20.52 2.58
CA ASP A 122 5.26 -20.71 4.03
C ASP A 122 6.72 -21.00 4.47
N GLU A 123 7.52 -21.66 3.61
CA GLU A 123 8.94 -21.89 3.87
C GLU A 123 9.75 -20.60 3.70
N MET A 124 9.50 -19.85 2.62
CA MET A 124 10.14 -18.57 2.37
C MET A 124 9.88 -17.55 3.49
N ASN A 125 8.66 -17.52 4.00
CA ASN A 125 8.26 -16.65 5.11
C ASN A 125 9.00 -17.03 6.41
N ARG A 126 9.10 -18.32 6.71
CA ARG A 126 9.88 -18.83 7.86
C ARG A 126 11.37 -18.52 7.77
N GLU A 127 11.95 -18.48 6.56
CA GLU A 127 13.35 -18.07 6.38
C GLU A 127 13.60 -16.61 6.80
N ILE A 128 12.62 -15.71 6.61
CA ILE A 128 12.72 -14.30 6.98
C ILE A 128 12.42 -14.13 8.47
N LEU A 129 11.32 -14.68 8.94
CA LEU A 129 10.85 -14.49 10.31
C LEU A 129 11.71 -15.23 11.35
N GLY A 130 12.28 -16.39 10.97
CA GLY A 130 13.05 -17.21 11.86
C GLY A 130 12.23 -17.78 13.00
N GLU A 131 12.63 -17.49 14.25
CA GLU A 131 11.92 -17.91 15.46
C GLU A 131 10.80 -16.94 15.87
N PHE A 132 10.63 -15.83 15.16
CA PHE A 132 9.60 -14.85 15.47
C PHE A 132 8.22 -15.35 15.03
N SER A 133 7.34 -15.60 16.00
CA SER A 133 5.96 -16.01 15.73
C SER A 133 5.07 -14.80 15.48
N LEU A 134 4.85 -14.48 14.22
CA LEU A 134 3.93 -13.44 13.81
C LEU A 134 2.47 -13.77 14.20
N PRO A 135 1.96 -15.01 14.03
CA PRO A 135 0.60 -15.36 14.48
C PRO A 135 0.35 -15.11 15.97
N ASP A 136 1.33 -15.36 16.85
CA ASP A 136 1.20 -15.10 18.29
C ASP A 136 1.06 -13.60 18.61
N VAL A 137 1.73 -12.75 17.83
CA VAL A 137 1.60 -11.30 17.99
C VAL A 137 0.24 -10.83 17.53
N ILE A 138 -0.25 -11.34 16.40
CA ILE A 138 -1.57 -11.01 15.87
C ILE A 138 -2.67 -11.45 16.86
N LEU A 139 -2.59 -12.68 17.34
CA LEU A 139 -3.57 -13.21 18.30
C LEU A 139 -3.68 -12.35 19.57
N LYS A 140 -2.55 -11.84 20.09
CA LYS A 140 -2.52 -10.95 21.25
C LYS A 140 -3.12 -9.56 20.99
N ALA A 141 -3.17 -9.14 19.74
CA ALA A 141 -3.73 -7.85 19.32
C ALA A 141 -5.25 -7.90 19.08
N VAL A 142 -5.81 -9.11 18.95
CA VAL A 142 -7.27 -9.30 18.75
C VAL A 142 -8.04 -8.79 19.97
N PRO A 143 -9.09 -7.96 19.80
CA PRO A 143 -9.95 -7.52 20.91
C PRO A 143 -10.70 -8.71 21.55
N GLU A 144 -10.94 -8.65 22.87
CA GLU A 144 -11.62 -9.72 23.64
C GLU A 144 -13.02 -10.11 23.10
N ASN A 145 -13.74 -9.20 22.48
CA ASN A 145 -15.07 -9.45 21.92
C ASN A 145 -15.09 -9.25 20.40
N CYS A 146 -14.11 -9.80 19.69
CA CYS A 146 -14.02 -9.70 18.25
C CYS A 146 -15.18 -10.47 17.57
N GLY A 147 -16.03 -9.77 16.84
CA GLY A 147 -17.07 -10.37 16.02
C GLY A 147 -16.49 -10.85 14.69
N VAL A 148 -15.93 -9.93 13.92
CA VAL A 148 -15.37 -10.17 12.59
C VAL A 148 -13.91 -9.74 12.54
N ALA A 149 -13.01 -10.65 12.22
CA ALA A 149 -11.63 -10.32 11.88
C ALA A 149 -11.34 -10.56 10.41
N ALA A 150 -10.55 -9.68 9.79
CA ALA A 150 -10.10 -9.83 8.42
C ALA A 150 -8.57 -9.89 8.33
N ASP A 151 -8.05 -10.87 7.59
CA ASP A 151 -6.64 -10.99 7.22
C ASP A 151 -6.50 -10.59 5.75
N LEU A 152 -5.79 -9.48 5.52
CA LEU A 152 -5.64 -8.87 4.21
C LEU A 152 -4.30 -9.25 3.59
N GLY A 153 -4.34 -9.92 2.44
CA GLY A 153 -3.21 -10.66 1.90
C GLY A 153 -3.00 -11.95 2.69
N CYS A 154 -4.07 -12.72 2.89
CA CYS A 154 -4.06 -13.88 3.78
C CYS A 154 -3.20 -15.05 3.27
N GLY A 155 -2.73 -15.01 2.03
CA GLY A 155 -1.87 -16.03 1.43
C GLY A 155 -2.46 -17.43 1.60
N THR A 156 -1.66 -18.34 2.14
CA THR A 156 -2.02 -19.75 2.41
C THR A 156 -2.92 -19.94 3.63
N GLY A 157 -3.32 -18.85 4.33
CA GLY A 157 -4.25 -18.88 5.47
C GLY A 157 -3.63 -19.23 6.82
N GLU A 158 -2.32 -19.18 6.98
CA GLU A 158 -1.64 -19.51 8.24
C GLU A 158 -2.14 -18.66 9.41
N VAL A 159 -2.26 -17.35 9.21
CA VAL A 159 -2.77 -16.41 10.24
C VAL A 159 -4.22 -16.71 10.58
N LEU A 160 -5.07 -16.93 9.57
CA LEU A 160 -6.48 -17.27 9.80
C LEU A 160 -6.66 -18.56 10.62
N GLU A 161 -5.79 -19.56 10.41
CA GLU A 161 -5.79 -20.79 11.19
C GLU A 161 -5.53 -20.52 12.67
N HIS A 162 -4.57 -19.66 12.99
CA HIS A 162 -4.25 -19.27 14.37
C HIS A 162 -5.33 -18.39 15.01
N LEU A 163 -6.09 -17.64 14.22
CA LEU A 163 -7.18 -16.79 14.70
C LEU A 163 -8.48 -17.58 14.97
N ARG A 164 -8.53 -18.87 14.65
CA ARG A 164 -9.72 -19.69 14.91
C ARG A 164 -10.09 -19.70 16.39
N GLY A 165 -11.34 -19.42 16.65
CA GLY A 165 -11.87 -19.35 18.03
C GLY A 165 -11.59 -18.02 18.75
N ALA A 166 -10.74 -17.14 18.21
CA ALA A 166 -10.52 -15.81 18.76
C ALA A 166 -11.59 -14.79 18.30
N CYS A 167 -12.20 -15.02 17.13
CA CYS A 167 -13.28 -14.21 16.59
C CYS A 167 -14.41 -15.11 16.11
N ARG A 168 -15.62 -14.55 16.02
CA ARG A 168 -16.80 -15.32 15.57
C ARG A 168 -16.74 -15.63 14.07
N GLU A 169 -16.29 -14.69 13.28
CA GLU A 169 -16.16 -14.81 11.83
C GLU A 169 -14.76 -14.33 11.41
N LEU A 170 -14.16 -15.07 10.48
CA LEU A 170 -12.86 -14.76 9.88
C LEU A 170 -13.02 -14.53 8.37
N ILE A 171 -12.43 -13.47 7.86
CA ILE A 171 -12.42 -13.16 6.43
C ILE A 171 -10.97 -13.14 5.97
N GLY A 172 -10.62 -13.98 4.99
CA GLY A 172 -9.34 -13.90 4.30
C GLY A 172 -9.52 -13.27 2.93
N VAL A 173 -8.72 -12.28 2.60
CA VAL A 173 -8.68 -11.64 1.28
C VAL A 173 -7.30 -11.82 0.68
N ASP A 174 -7.23 -12.31 -0.55
CA ASP A 174 -5.98 -12.39 -1.31
C ASP A 174 -6.25 -12.18 -2.81
N GLY A 175 -5.29 -11.60 -3.52
CA GLY A 175 -5.36 -11.39 -4.97
C GLY A 175 -4.98 -12.64 -5.79
N SER A 176 -4.28 -13.61 -5.18
CA SER A 176 -3.81 -14.83 -5.83
C SER A 176 -4.82 -15.97 -5.69
N PRO A 177 -5.42 -16.45 -6.79
CA PRO A 177 -6.27 -17.65 -6.75
C PRO A 177 -5.56 -18.88 -6.20
N ARG A 178 -4.25 -19.03 -6.48
CA ARG A 178 -3.46 -20.18 -5.99
C ARG A 178 -3.26 -20.13 -4.49
N MET A 179 -2.99 -18.96 -3.92
CA MET A 179 -2.92 -18.78 -2.47
C MET A 179 -4.23 -19.16 -1.80
N LEU A 180 -5.37 -18.68 -2.31
CA LEU A 180 -6.69 -19.02 -1.77
C LEU A 180 -7.05 -20.51 -1.94
N GLU A 181 -6.56 -21.16 -2.98
CA GLU A 181 -6.69 -22.62 -3.12
C GLU A 181 -5.95 -23.34 -2.00
N LEU A 182 -4.72 -22.95 -1.70
CA LEU A 182 -3.93 -23.52 -0.59
C LEU A 182 -4.58 -23.22 0.76
N ALA A 183 -5.08 -21.99 0.97
CA ALA A 183 -5.83 -21.64 2.17
C ALA A 183 -7.07 -22.53 2.34
N ARG A 184 -7.86 -22.77 1.28
CA ARG A 184 -9.01 -23.69 1.34
C ARG A 184 -8.58 -25.10 1.74
N ARG A 185 -7.48 -25.61 1.18
CA ARG A 185 -6.94 -26.93 1.52
C ARG A 185 -6.47 -27.02 2.98
N ARG A 186 -5.92 -25.92 3.53
CA ARG A 186 -5.49 -25.84 4.94
C ARG A 186 -6.66 -26.02 5.89
N PHE A 187 -7.83 -25.43 5.56
CA PHE A 187 -9.02 -25.55 6.39
C PHE A 187 -9.83 -26.83 6.14
N ASP A 188 -9.65 -27.45 4.97
CA ASP A 188 -10.32 -28.67 4.53
C ASP A 188 -11.85 -28.60 4.79
N GLU A 189 -12.40 -29.56 5.54
CA GLU A 189 -13.84 -29.57 5.91
C GLU A 189 -14.23 -28.57 7.02
N HIS A 190 -13.25 -27.82 7.57
CA HIS A 190 -13.44 -26.96 8.72
C HIS A 190 -13.55 -25.46 8.34
N MET A 191 -14.36 -25.14 7.34
CA MET A 191 -14.58 -23.75 6.88
C MET A 191 -15.63 -22.99 7.68
N GLU A 192 -16.21 -23.57 8.73
CA GLU A 192 -17.24 -22.89 9.51
C GLU A 192 -16.71 -21.57 10.12
N GLY A 193 -17.42 -20.48 9.85
CA GLY A 193 -17.01 -19.13 10.30
C GLY A 193 -15.86 -18.51 9.50
N ILE A 194 -15.36 -19.15 8.41
CA ILE A 194 -14.28 -18.64 7.56
C ILE A 194 -14.80 -18.33 6.16
N SER A 195 -14.54 -17.11 5.68
CA SER A 195 -14.86 -16.65 4.32
C SER A 195 -13.58 -16.27 3.58
N LEU A 196 -13.24 -16.98 2.52
CA LEU A 196 -12.11 -16.64 1.65
C LEU A 196 -12.62 -15.91 0.42
N ARG A 197 -12.14 -14.69 0.20
CA ARG A 197 -12.56 -13.79 -0.87
C ARG A 197 -11.38 -13.40 -1.76
N ILE A 198 -11.55 -13.54 -3.07
CA ILE A 198 -10.57 -12.98 -4.00
C ILE A 198 -10.79 -11.48 -4.13
N GLY A 199 -9.72 -10.69 -4.05
CA GLY A 199 -9.81 -9.24 -4.16
C GLY A 199 -8.47 -8.53 -4.10
N GLU A 200 -8.44 -7.33 -4.69
CA GLU A 200 -7.30 -6.42 -4.60
C GLU A 200 -7.43 -5.56 -3.33
N LEU A 201 -6.30 -5.25 -2.70
CA LEU A 201 -6.33 -4.55 -1.40
C LEU A 201 -6.62 -3.05 -1.50
N ASP A 202 -6.57 -2.50 -2.69
CA ASP A 202 -7.01 -1.13 -2.96
C ASP A 202 -8.50 -1.03 -3.34
N HIS A 203 -9.22 -2.19 -3.40
CA HIS A 203 -10.67 -2.32 -3.59
C HIS A 203 -11.16 -3.58 -2.87
N LEU A 204 -11.25 -3.52 -1.55
CA LEU A 204 -11.57 -4.68 -0.72
C LEU A 204 -13.00 -5.19 -0.95
N PRO A 205 -13.19 -6.52 -1.11
CA PRO A 205 -14.50 -7.14 -1.23
C PRO A 205 -15.21 -7.25 0.15
N LEU A 206 -15.15 -6.15 0.92
CA LEU A 206 -15.80 -5.99 2.23
C LEU A 206 -16.67 -4.74 2.23
N ARG A 207 -17.72 -4.77 3.05
CA ARG A 207 -18.60 -3.62 3.28
C ARG A 207 -17.94 -2.60 4.21
N ASP A 208 -18.45 -1.38 4.20
CA ASP A 208 -18.04 -0.34 5.14
C ASP A 208 -18.30 -0.81 6.58
N GLY A 209 -17.29 -0.73 7.44
CA GLY A 209 -17.40 -1.11 8.84
C GLY A 209 -17.67 -2.58 9.10
N GLU A 210 -17.33 -3.50 8.19
CA GLU A 210 -17.59 -4.94 8.33
C GLU A 210 -16.70 -5.62 9.37
N ALA A 211 -15.47 -5.12 9.60
CA ALA A 211 -14.49 -5.75 10.46
C ALA A 211 -14.26 -4.99 11.78
N ASP A 212 -14.21 -5.72 12.89
CA ASP A 212 -13.80 -5.21 14.21
C ASP A 212 -12.28 -5.18 14.35
N PHE A 213 -11.61 -6.16 13.73
CA PHE A 213 -10.17 -6.29 13.72
C PHE A 213 -9.67 -6.61 12.31
N ILE A 214 -8.59 -5.98 11.91
CA ILE A 214 -7.88 -6.27 10.66
C ILE A 214 -6.44 -6.58 10.97
N CYS A 215 -5.86 -7.58 10.32
CA CYS A 215 -4.42 -7.72 10.19
C CYS A 215 -4.01 -7.65 8.72
N ILE A 216 -2.85 -7.05 8.47
CA ILE A 216 -2.16 -7.02 7.19
C ILE A 216 -0.68 -7.22 7.45
N ASN A 217 -0.11 -8.30 6.91
CA ASN A 217 1.18 -8.81 7.36
C ASN A 217 2.09 -9.13 6.19
N LEU A 218 3.19 -8.37 6.06
CA LEU A 218 4.18 -8.51 4.98
C LEU A 218 3.54 -8.39 3.59
N VAL A 219 2.68 -7.39 3.41
CA VAL A 219 1.88 -7.20 2.19
C VAL A 219 2.02 -5.81 1.60
N LEU A 220 2.07 -4.74 2.41
CA LEU A 220 2.09 -3.36 1.89
C LEU A 220 3.24 -3.12 0.94
N HIS A 221 4.41 -3.73 1.21
CA HIS A 221 5.60 -3.59 0.37
C HIS A 221 5.48 -4.28 -1.00
N HIS A 222 4.47 -5.08 -1.24
CA HIS A 222 4.15 -5.65 -2.57
C HIS A 222 3.15 -4.80 -3.36
N LEU A 223 2.40 -3.93 -2.71
CA LEU A 223 1.30 -3.21 -3.33
C LEU A 223 1.78 -2.10 -4.27
N SER A 224 1.06 -1.89 -5.35
CA SER A 224 1.28 -0.77 -6.25
C SER A 224 0.90 0.57 -5.63
N ARG A 225 -0.09 0.59 -4.73
CA ARG A 225 -0.63 1.77 -4.05
C ARG A 225 -0.90 1.50 -2.56
N PRO A 226 0.14 1.45 -1.69
CA PRO A 226 -0.05 1.17 -0.27
C PRO A 226 -1.02 2.14 0.43
N SER A 227 -1.00 3.42 0.06
CA SER A 227 -1.90 4.42 0.63
C SER A 227 -3.38 4.17 0.29
N ALA A 228 -3.69 3.63 -0.89
CA ALA A 228 -5.05 3.26 -1.26
C ALA A 228 -5.55 2.07 -0.40
N ALA A 229 -4.68 1.08 -0.16
CA ALA A 229 -4.99 -0.03 0.74
C ALA A 229 -5.26 0.45 2.17
N LEU A 230 -4.49 1.40 2.70
CA LEU A 230 -4.75 2.00 4.02
C LEU A 230 -6.11 2.72 4.07
N GLY A 231 -6.51 3.39 2.98
CA GLY A 231 -7.84 4.00 2.86
C GLY A 231 -8.97 2.96 2.90
N GLU A 232 -8.80 1.85 2.18
CA GLU A 232 -9.76 0.72 2.19
C GLU A 232 -9.82 0.04 3.57
N ILE A 233 -8.67 -0.17 4.23
CA ILE A 233 -8.62 -0.65 5.62
C ILE A 233 -9.46 0.25 6.53
N ALA A 234 -9.27 1.55 6.45
CA ALA A 234 -10.05 2.49 7.24
C ALA A 234 -11.55 2.47 6.89
N ARG A 235 -11.92 2.26 5.61
CA ARG A 235 -13.32 2.13 5.18
C ARG A 235 -13.99 0.92 5.82
N VAL A 236 -13.34 -0.24 5.73
CA VAL A 236 -13.92 -1.53 6.15
C VAL A 236 -13.84 -1.79 7.66
N LEU A 237 -12.97 -1.09 8.40
CA LEU A 237 -12.95 -1.12 9.86
C LEU A 237 -14.22 -0.49 10.43
N HIS A 238 -14.80 -1.16 11.42
CA HIS A 238 -15.85 -0.58 12.27
C HIS A 238 -15.32 0.68 12.99
N PRO A 239 -16.14 1.70 13.28
CA PRO A 239 -15.72 2.82 14.13
C PRO A 239 -15.15 2.34 15.47
N GLY A 240 -13.91 2.68 15.74
CA GLY A 240 -13.18 2.20 16.93
C GLY A 240 -12.55 0.81 16.78
N GLY A 241 -12.68 0.15 15.62
CA GLY A 241 -11.99 -1.09 15.29
C GLY A 241 -10.48 -0.92 15.22
N LEU A 242 -9.75 -2.02 15.32
CA LEU A 242 -8.29 -2.06 15.37
C LEU A 242 -7.72 -2.68 14.10
N VAL A 243 -6.57 -2.18 13.68
CA VAL A 243 -5.74 -2.81 12.65
C VAL A 243 -4.34 -3.05 13.18
N LEU A 244 -3.82 -4.25 12.98
CA LEU A 244 -2.41 -4.57 13.15
C LEU A 244 -1.75 -4.60 11.76
N ILE A 245 -0.78 -3.73 11.56
CA ILE A 245 0.05 -3.67 10.36
C ILE A 245 1.43 -4.18 10.74
N THR A 246 1.90 -5.23 10.04
CA THR A 246 3.29 -5.67 10.13
C THR A 246 3.92 -5.60 8.76
N ASP A 247 5.01 -4.85 8.63
CA ASP A 247 5.72 -4.72 7.37
C ASP A 247 7.19 -4.37 7.60
N PHE A 248 8.02 -4.49 6.58
CA PHE A 248 9.44 -4.21 6.68
C PHE A 248 9.73 -2.74 7.03
N ASP A 249 10.63 -2.55 8.01
CA ASP A 249 11.36 -1.31 8.16
C ASP A 249 12.24 -1.08 6.93
N GLN A 250 12.43 0.17 6.54
CA GLN A 250 13.18 0.52 5.33
C GLN A 250 14.59 -0.10 5.34
N HIS A 251 14.93 -0.77 4.25
CA HIS A 251 16.22 -1.45 4.07
C HIS A 251 16.78 -1.24 2.65
N LEU A 252 17.98 -1.79 2.37
CA LEU A 252 18.69 -1.61 1.09
C LEU A 252 18.95 -2.94 0.37
N GLN A 253 18.29 -4.01 0.76
CA GLN A 253 18.50 -5.35 0.20
C GLN A 253 17.77 -5.52 -1.14
N GLU A 254 18.41 -5.14 -2.24
CA GLU A 254 17.82 -5.19 -3.60
C GLU A 254 17.44 -6.61 -4.05
N ASN A 255 18.08 -7.65 -3.50
CA ASN A 255 17.72 -9.03 -3.80
C ASN A 255 16.30 -9.40 -3.35
N MET A 256 15.70 -8.68 -2.39
CA MET A 256 14.33 -8.90 -1.97
C MET A 256 13.34 -8.67 -3.13
N ARG A 257 13.64 -7.75 -4.04
CA ARG A 257 12.81 -7.51 -5.23
C ARG A 257 12.71 -8.71 -6.16
N THR A 258 13.79 -9.45 -6.32
CA THR A 258 13.85 -10.58 -7.25
C THR A 258 13.49 -11.90 -6.60
N SER A 259 13.86 -12.10 -5.33
CA SER A 259 13.66 -13.36 -4.62
C SER A 259 12.32 -13.45 -3.92
N TYR A 260 11.76 -12.30 -3.46
CA TYR A 260 10.51 -12.24 -2.69
C TYR A 260 9.42 -11.39 -3.35
N GLY A 261 9.73 -10.77 -4.49
CA GLY A 261 8.74 -9.95 -5.23
C GLY A 261 8.48 -8.58 -4.60
N ASP A 262 9.39 -8.10 -3.73
CA ASP A 262 9.23 -6.81 -3.06
C ASP A 262 9.23 -5.69 -4.09
N ARG A 263 8.20 -4.88 -4.04
CA ARG A 263 8.13 -3.65 -4.80
C ARG A 263 8.82 -2.50 -4.07
N TRP A 264 8.57 -2.41 -2.78
CA TRP A 264 9.17 -1.44 -1.88
C TRP A 264 10.14 -2.16 -0.95
N LEU A 265 11.31 -1.57 -0.70
CA LEU A 265 12.27 -2.10 0.26
C LEU A 265 11.92 -1.62 1.68
N GLY A 266 10.69 -1.92 2.10
CA GLY A 266 10.13 -1.49 3.36
C GLY A 266 9.75 0.00 3.39
N PHE A 267 9.32 0.47 4.55
CA PHE A 267 8.84 1.83 4.77
C PHE A 267 9.55 2.43 5.98
N SER A 268 9.84 3.74 5.96
CA SER A 268 10.21 4.41 7.20
C SER A 268 9.00 4.54 8.12
N LEU A 269 9.24 4.62 9.43
CA LEU A 269 8.13 4.82 10.38
C LEU A 269 7.37 6.12 10.10
N ASP A 270 8.07 7.17 9.68
CA ASP A 270 7.47 8.46 9.37
C ASP A 270 6.55 8.38 8.15
N ASP A 271 6.98 7.68 7.07
CA ASP A 271 6.18 7.52 5.86
C ASP A 271 4.90 6.72 6.13
N ILE A 272 5.02 5.56 6.80
CA ILE A 272 3.87 4.71 7.08
C ILE A 272 2.91 5.39 8.08
N SER A 273 3.44 6.07 9.11
CA SER A 273 2.62 6.79 10.09
C SER A 273 1.87 7.96 9.44
N SER A 274 2.52 8.70 8.54
CA SER A 274 1.88 9.78 7.78
C SER A 274 0.76 9.24 6.88
N ALA A 275 1.00 8.13 6.17
CA ALA A 275 0.00 7.51 5.31
C ALA A 275 -1.21 7.00 6.12
N MET A 276 -0.97 6.38 7.28
CA MET A 276 -2.00 5.92 8.19
C MET A 276 -2.84 7.07 8.75
N ALA A 277 -2.19 8.16 9.19
CA ALA A 277 -2.90 9.34 9.70
C ALA A 277 -3.83 9.95 8.63
N LYS A 278 -3.37 10.03 7.37
CA LYS A 278 -4.18 10.50 6.22
C LYS A 278 -5.39 9.59 5.95
N ALA A 279 -5.26 8.29 6.20
CA ALA A 279 -6.35 7.33 6.10
C ALA A 279 -7.30 7.36 7.32
N GLY A 280 -7.03 8.19 8.34
CA GLY A 280 -7.85 8.23 9.55
C GLY A 280 -7.56 7.11 10.55
N LEU A 281 -6.34 6.55 10.50
CA LEU A 281 -5.86 5.53 11.42
C LEU A 281 -4.87 6.16 12.41
N SER A 282 -5.14 6.03 13.71
CA SER A 282 -4.30 6.56 14.78
C SER A 282 -3.52 5.43 15.45
N ILE A 283 -2.20 5.52 15.49
CA ILE A 283 -1.33 4.53 16.12
C ILE A 283 -1.59 4.52 17.63
N VAL A 284 -1.82 3.33 18.19
CA VAL A 284 -2.03 3.10 19.63
C VAL A 284 -0.89 2.33 20.28
N ASP A 285 -0.18 1.51 19.50
CA ASP A 285 1.03 0.82 19.95
C ASP A 285 1.99 0.63 18.78
N TYR A 286 3.27 0.62 19.09
CA TYR A 286 4.34 0.44 18.09
C TYR A 286 5.51 -0.34 18.68
N ARG A 287 5.99 -1.29 17.89
CA ARG A 287 7.21 -2.02 18.18
C ARG A 287 8.01 -2.27 16.90
N ARG A 288 9.32 -2.09 16.96
CA ARG A 288 10.27 -2.54 15.93
C ARG A 288 10.83 -3.91 16.33
N GLN A 289 10.68 -4.89 15.46
CA GLN A 289 11.09 -6.28 15.68
C GLN A 289 12.20 -6.67 14.69
N PRO A 290 13.43 -6.90 15.13
CA PRO A 290 14.46 -7.52 14.30
C PRO A 290 14.06 -8.95 13.91
N VAL A 291 14.33 -9.31 12.66
CA VAL A 291 14.13 -10.64 12.10
C VAL A 291 15.41 -11.11 11.41
N LYS A 292 15.39 -12.21 10.66
CA LYS A 292 16.59 -12.72 9.98
C LYS A 292 16.98 -11.83 8.78
N LYS A 293 18.14 -12.14 8.19
CA LYS A 293 18.70 -11.43 7.02
C LYS A 293 18.94 -9.95 7.24
N ASP A 294 19.28 -9.53 8.47
CA ASP A 294 19.49 -8.13 8.87
C ASP A 294 18.28 -7.21 8.54
N LEU A 295 17.09 -7.79 8.55
CA LEU A 295 15.82 -7.08 8.37
C LEU A 295 15.17 -6.79 9.73
N ALA A 296 14.22 -5.87 9.72
CA ALA A 296 13.36 -5.61 10.85
C ALA A 296 11.93 -5.35 10.37
N LEU A 297 10.97 -5.58 11.25
CA LEU A 297 9.56 -5.31 11.01
C LEU A 297 9.08 -4.14 11.88
N HIS A 298 8.23 -3.33 11.33
CA HIS A 298 7.30 -2.51 12.08
C HIS A 298 6.10 -3.36 12.50
N LEU A 299 5.76 -3.33 13.77
CA LEU A 299 4.52 -3.88 14.33
C LEU A 299 3.72 -2.68 14.81
N ILE A 300 2.68 -2.31 14.06
CA ILE A 300 1.91 -1.09 14.30
C ILE A 300 0.48 -1.47 14.58
N LEU A 301 0.04 -1.31 15.83
CA LEU A 301 -1.37 -1.40 16.18
C LEU A 301 -1.98 -0.01 16.07
N ALA A 302 -3.04 0.12 15.31
CA ALA A 302 -3.74 1.38 15.13
C ALA A 302 -5.25 1.21 15.28
N LYS A 303 -5.92 2.32 15.57
CA LYS A 303 -7.36 2.40 15.73
C LYS A 303 -7.96 3.32 14.67
N LYS A 304 -9.10 2.93 14.11
CA LYS A 304 -9.88 3.85 13.28
C LYS A 304 -10.37 5.00 14.13
N SER A 305 -10.00 6.22 13.75
CA SER A 305 -10.48 7.43 14.40
C SER A 305 -12.01 7.50 14.31
N ALA A 306 -12.68 7.84 15.38
CA ALA A 306 -14.11 8.14 15.32
C ALA A 306 -14.31 9.33 14.36
N PRO A 307 -15.38 9.35 13.54
CA PRO A 307 -15.68 10.52 12.76
C PRO A 307 -15.76 11.72 13.72
N HIS A 308 -15.05 12.81 13.38
CA HIS A 308 -15.22 14.05 14.12
C HIS A 308 -16.72 14.38 14.10
N SER A 309 -17.37 14.27 15.25
CA SER A 309 -18.69 14.88 15.43
C SER A 309 -18.48 16.37 15.18
N GLU A 310 -18.88 16.86 13.99
CA GLU A 310 -19.06 18.28 13.78
C GLU A 310 -19.96 18.75 14.92
N GLN A 311 -19.37 19.50 15.83
CA GLN A 311 -20.16 20.23 16.83
C GLN A 311 -20.96 21.24 16.05
N ALA A 312 -22.26 20.99 15.99
CA ALA A 312 -23.27 21.89 15.44
C ALA A 312 -23.30 23.22 16.21
#